data_c5b9e72a3fc881e80de4fe6888824abc
#
_entry.id   c5b9e72a3fc881e80de4fe6888824abc
#
_cell.length_a   1.000
_cell.length_b   1.000
_cell.length_c   1.000
_cell.angle_alpha   90.00
_cell.angle_beta   90.00
_cell.angle_gamma   90.00
#
_symmetry.space_group_name_H-M   'P 1'
#
loop_
_entity.id
_entity.type
_entity.pdbx_description
1 polymer ?
#
loop_
_entity_poly.entity_id
_entity_poly.type
_entity_poly.pdbx_seq_one_letter_code
_entity_poly.pdbx_strand_id
1 'polypeptide(L)'
;NISFTIEKNETLGLLGPNGCGKTTSIGMMLGLITPSKGEIFIDNKKLNSKNRIDLLANMNFASPYIELPKKLTVMENLSVYARMYGVKKINQNIDELINDLNLQDFVNKKTGELSSGQKNRVSLAKSLINKPKLLFLDEPTASLDPDVGDFVREYLEKYKSKNELTILLASHNMKEVERLCNYIVMMKNGSIVDQGTCKKLIEKHGRNNLEETFLKIARSKNELE
;
A
#
# COMPACT_ATOMS: atom_id res chain seq x y z
N ASN A 1 -5.24 5.04 -20.40
CA ASN A 1 -5.90 6.13 -19.67
C ASN A 1 -6.62 5.54 -18.46
N ILE A 2 -6.30 6.01 -17.23
CA ILE A 2 -6.90 5.53 -15.99
C ILE A 2 -7.53 6.72 -15.25
N SER A 3 -8.72 6.52 -14.70
CA SER A 3 -9.39 7.52 -13.85
C SER A 3 -10.17 6.80 -12.76
N PHE A 4 -9.86 7.07 -11.50
CA PHE A 4 -10.55 6.53 -10.33
C PHE A 4 -10.40 7.46 -9.13
N THR A 5 -11.24 7.25 -8.14
CA THR A 5 -11.25 8.00 -6.88
C THR A 5 -11.17 7.04 -5.71
N ILE A 6 -10.51 7.46 -4.64
CA ILE A 6 -10.49 6.75 -3.36
C ILE A 6 -11.16 7.67 -2.35
N GLU A 7 -12.23 7.19 -1.74
CA GLU A 7 -12.90 7.93 -0.68
C GLU A 7 -12.11 7.90 0.62
N LYS A 8 -12.29 8.90 1.46
CA LYS A 8 -11.61 8.96 2.77
C LYS A 8 -11.98 7.74 3.61
N ASN A 9 -11.00 7.21 4.32
CA ASN A 9 -11.14 6.04 5.20
C ASN A 9 -11.54 4.75 4.47
N GLU A 10 -11.40 4.71 3.14
CA GLU A 10 -11.59 3.48 2.37
C GLU A 10 -10.26 2.82 2.01
N THR A 11 -10.35 1.55 1.66
CA THR A 11 -9.25 0.80 1.05
C THR A 11 -9.63 0.47 -0.39
N LEU A 12 -8.86 0.98 -1.34
CA LEU A 12 -8.98 0.66 -2.75
C LEU A 12 -7.93 -0.37 -3.14
N GLY A 13 -8.39 -1.50 -3.68
CA GLY A 13 -7.53 -2.53 -4.27
C GLY A 13 -7.21 -2.22 -5.73
N LEU A 14 -5.93 -2.13 -6.07
CA LEU A 14 -5.47 -1.98 -7.45
C LEU A 14 -4.96 -3.34 -7.94
N LEU A 15 -5.78 -4.06 -8.71
CA LEU A 15 -5.51 -5.39 -9.21
C LEU A 15 -5.07 -5.37 -10.67
N GLY A 16 -4.21 -6.30 -11.03
CA GLY A 16 -3.81 -6.51 -12.42
C GLY A 16 -2.57 -7.38 -12.51
N PRO A 17 -2.31 -7.99 -13.67
CA PRO A 17 -1.12 -8.78 -13.90
C PRO A 17 0.16 -7.93 -13.75
N ASN A 18 1.30 -8.59 -13.63
CA ASN A 18 2.59 -7.89 -13.60
C ASN A 18 2.78 -7.08 -14.89
N GLY A 19 3.33 -5.88 -14.75
CA GLY A 19 3.53 -4.97 -15.88
C GLY A 19 2.28 -4.19 -16.34
N CYS A 20 1.09 -4.38 -15.74
CA CYS A 20 -0.11 -3.63 -16.14
C CYS A 20 -0.12 -2.15 -15.73
N GLY A 21 0.88 -1.66 -14.96
CA GLY A 21 1.02 -0.26 -14.61
C GLY A 21 0.69 0.11 -13.16
N LYS A 22 0.45 -0.84 -12.24
CA LYS A 22 0.13 -0.57 -10.82
C LYS A 22 1.22 0.28 -10.13
N THR A 23 2.46 -0.18 -10.13
CA THR A 23 3.59 0.53 -9.50
C THR A 23 3.86 1.88 -10.16
N THR A 24 3.69 1.97 -11.48
CA THR A 24 3.79 3.26 -12.20
C THR A 24 2.71 4.23 -11.74
N SER A 25 1.47 3.77 -11.57
CA SER A 25 0.36 4.59 -11.08
C SER A 25 0.61 5.06 -9.64
N ILE A 26 1.10 4.18 -8.76
CA ILE A 26 1.53 4.54 -7.39
C ILE A 26 2.65 5.58 -7.45
N GLY A 27 3.65 5.40 -8.31
CA GLY A 27 4.75 6.35 -8.48
C GLY A 27 4.29 7.74 -8.94
N MET A 28 3.27 7.80 -9.80
CA MET A 28 2.65 9.08 -10.19
C MET A 28 1.90 9.73 -9.02
N MET A 29 1.15 8.97 -8.23
CA MET A 29 0.41 9.49 -7.06
C MET A 29 1.35 9.92 -5.93
N LEU A 30 2.51 9.30 -5.79
CA LEU A 30 3.60 9.72 -4.91
C LEU A 30 4.39 10.92 -5.47
N GLY A 31 4.07 11.41 -6.66
CA GLY A 31 4.79 12.49 -7.32
C GLY A 31 6.24 12.14 -7.69
N LEU A 32 6.59 10.86 -7.76
CA LEU A 32 7.91 10.37 -8.21
C LEU A 32 8.00 10.36 -9.74
N ILE A 33 6.86 10.18 -10.40
CA ILE A 33 6.71 10.15 -11.86
C ILE A 33 5.70 11.22 -12.25
N THR A 34 6.05 12.05 -13.21
CA THR A 34 5.11 13.04 -13.77
C THR A 34 4.24 12.37 -14.83
N PRO A 35 2.90 12.41 -14.71
CA PRO A 35 2.03 11.88 -15.76
C PRO A 35 2.18 12.68 -17.06
N SER A 36 2.24 12.00 -18.21
CA SER A 36 2.31 12.66 -19.54
C SER A 36 1.04 13.44 -19.86
N LYS A 37 -0.12 12.98 -19.35
CA LYS A 37 -1.43 13.63 -19.46
C LYS A 37 -2.27 13.31 -18.23
N GLY A 38 -3.27 14.16 -17.98
CA GLY A 38 -4.16 14.00 -16.82
C GLY A 38 -3.65 14.69 -15.57
N GLU A 39 -4.37 14.52 -14.49
CA GLU A 39 -4.15 15.26 -13.25
C GLU A 39 -4.40 14.32 -12.05
N ILE A 40 -3.69 14.60 -10.96
CA ILE A 40 -3.84 13.88 -9.69
C ILE A 40 -4.26 14.90 -8.64
N PHE A 41 -5.31 14.57 -7.90
CA PHE A 41 -5.80 15.37 -6.79
C PHE A 41 -5.70 14.59 -5.49
N ILE A 42 -5.25 15.23 -4.42
CA ILE A 42 -5.16 14.70 -3.08
C ILE A 42 -5.82 15.71 -2.14
N ASP A 43 -6.85 15.30 -1.41
CA ASP A 43 -7.68 16.20 -0.59
C ASP A 43 -8.15 17.46 -1.40
N ASN A 44 -8.66 17.24 -2.62
CA ASN A 44 -9.10 18.27 -3.56
C ASN A 44 -8.00 19.25 -4.01
N LYS A 45 -6.75 18.98 -3.72
CA LYS A 45 -5.61 19.80 -4.16
C LYS A 45 -4.88 19.08 -5.29
N LYS A 46 -4.71 19.76 -6.43
CA LYS A 46 -3.95 19.21 -7.56
C LYS A 46 -2.48 19.02 -7.14
N LEU A 47 -1.96 17.81 -7.31
CA LEU A 47 -0.55 17.50 -7.05
C LEU A 47 0.32 18.19 -8.11
N ASN A 48 1.25 19.02 -7.65
CA ASN A 48 2.20 19.73 -8.51
C ASN A 48 3.50 20.01 -7.75
N SER A 49 4.49 20.59 -8.43
CA SER A 49 5.81 20.87 -7.84
C SER A 49 5.78 21.84 -6.66
N LYS A 50 4.77 22.71 -6.56
CA LYS A 50 4.70 23.75 -5.50
C LYS A 50 4.13 23.19 -4.18
N ASN A 51 3.19 22.25 -4.25
CA ASN A 51 2.51 21.71 -3.05
C ASN A 51 2.86 20.26 -2.74
N ARG A 52 3.74 19.65 -3.54
CA ARG A 52 4.12 18.25 -3.40
C ARG A 52 4.60 17.90 -1.98
N ILE A 53 5.48 18.73 -1.40
CA ILE A 53 6.07 18.46 -0.07
C ILE A 53 4.97 18.41 0.99
N ASP A 54 4.05 19.38 0.99
CA ASP A 54 2.96 19.46 1.97
C ASP A 54 1.99 18.28 1.85
N LEU A 55 1.67 17.86 0.62
CA LEU A 55 0.79 16.72 0.38
C LEU A 55 1.45 15.41 0.81
N LEU A 56 2.72 15.20 0.45
CA LEU A 56 3.47 13.99 0.78
C LEU A 56 3.74 13.84 2.28
N ALA A 57 3.76 14.93 3.05
CA ALA A 57 3.94 14.88 4.51
C ALA A 57 2.87 14.04 5.22
N ASN A 58 1.65 13.94 4.64
CA ASN A 58 0.54 13.14 5.16
C ASN A 58 0.38 11.78 4.45
N MET A 59 1.37 11.39 3.67
CA MET A 59 1.35 10.15 2.92
C MET A 59 2.55 9.28 3.28
N ASN A 60 2.43 7.98 3.05
CA ASN A 60 3.58 7.09 3.12
C ASN A 60 3.39 5.90 2.16
N PHE A 61 4.46 5.15 1.98
CA PHE A 61 4.51 4.02 1.06
C PHE A 61 5.30 2.87 1.67
N ALA A 62 4.77 1.66 1.53
CA ALA A 62 5.48 0.42 1.85
C ALA A 62 5.46 -0.53 0.65
N SER A 63 6.60 -1.14 0.38
CA SER A 63 6.79 -2.19 -0.61
C SER A 63 7.91 -3.11 -0.14
N PRO A 64 7.83 -4.42 -0.33
CA PRO A 64 8.89 -5.35 0.00
C PRO A 64 10.16 -5.13 -0.83
N TYR A 65 10.06 -4.40 -1.93
CA TYR A 65 11.16 -4.09 -2.83
C TYR A 65 11.98 -2.86 -2.40
N ILE A 66 11.51 -2.10 -1.40
CA ILE A 66 12.26 -0.97 -0.85
C ILE A 66 13.02 -1.43 0.39
N GLU A 67 14.33 -1.54 0.22
CA GLU A 67 15.21 -1.92 1.32
C GLU A 67 15.50 -0.73 2.24
N LEU A 68 15.44 -1.00 3.55
CA LEU A 68 15.94 -0.08 4.57
C LEU A 68 17.47 -0.13 4.62
N PRO A 69 18.15 0.95 5.09
CA PRO A 69 19.59 0.98 5.29
C PRO A 69 20.10 -0.21 6.11
N LYS A 70 20.73 -1.19 5.45
CA LYS A 70 21.09 -2.50 6.01
C LYS A 70 22.06 -2.44 7.20
N LYS A 71 22.89 -1.38 7.29
CA LYS A 71 23.90 -1.18 8.34
C LYS A 71 23.34 -0.58 9.62
N LEU A 72 22.15 0.03 9.56
CA LEU A 72 21.47 0.62 10.71
C LEU A 72 20.60 -0.44 11.40
N THR A 73 20.46 -0.32 12.71
CA THR A 73 19.49 -1.09 13.50
C THR A 73 18.07 -0.69 13.15
N VAL A 74 17.08 -1.49 13.58
CA VAL A 74 15.67 -1.14 13.43
C VAL A 74 15.36 0.18 14.12
N MET A 75 15.82 0.36 15.36
CA MET A 75 15.65 1.59 16.13
C MET A 75 16.22 2.81 15.40
N GLU A 76 17.45 2.71 14.90
CA GLU A 76 18.10 3.79 14.16
C GLU A 76 17.35 4.12 12.87
N ASN A 77 16.93 3.12 12.11
CA ASN A 77 16.11 3.32 10.91
C ASN A 77 14.82 4.08 11.24
N LEU A 78 14.02 3.60 12.20
CA LEU A 78 12.77 4.26 12.59
C LEU A 78 13.02 5.68 13.09
N SER A 79 14.09 5.92 13.84
CA SER A 79 14.46 7.25 14.34
C SER A 79 14.83 8.21 13.21
N VAL A 80 15.59 7.75 12.21
CA VAL A 80 15.93 8.55 11.03
C VAL A 80 14.67 8.95 10.26
N TYR A 81 13.81 8.00 9.95
CA TYR A 81 12.57 8.29 9.22
C TYR A 81 11.62 9.19 10.02
N ALA A 82 11.48 8.96 11.33
CA ALA A 82 10.68 9.84 12.18
C ALA A 82 11.15 11.30 12.12
N ARG A 83 12.46 11.53 12.15
CA ARG A 83 13.04 12.88 12.01
C ARG A 83 12.81 13.46 10.61
N MET A 84 13.01 12.67 9.56
CA MET A 84 12.77 13.10 8.18
C MET A 84 11.32 13.53 7.94
N TYR A 85 10.36 12.88 8.58
CA TYR A 85 8.93 13.23 8.51
C TYR A 85 8.51 14.30 9.53
N GLY A 86 9.43 14.85 10.33
CA GLY A 86 9.13 15.88 11.31
C GLY A 86 8.22 15.43 12.45
N VAL A 87 8.29 14.15 12.84
CA VAL A 87 7.50 13.59 13.94
C VAL A 87 7.89 14.24 15.26
N LYS A 88 6.93 14.85 15.96
CA LYS A 88 7.21 15.61 17.20
C LYS A 88 7.55 14.72 18.40
N LYS A 89 6.85 13.59 18.56
CA LYS A 89 7.00 12.66 19.69
C LYS A 89 7.66 11.37 19.22
N ILE A 90 8.92 11.46 18.78
CA ILE A 90 9.63 10.39 18.10
C ILE A 90 9.63 9.09 18.92
N ASN A 91 10.14 9.13 20.17
CA ASN A 91 10.27 7.95 21.01
C ASN A 91 8.89 7.30 21.27
N GLN A 92 7.89 8.08 21.64
CA GLN A 92 6.55 7.57 21.88
C GLN A 92 5.98 6.87 20.65
N ASN A 93 6.09 7.47 19.45
CA ASN A 93 5.57 6.86 18.23
C ASN A 93 6.34 5.60 17.85
N ILE A 94 7.66 5.57 18.07
CA ILE A 94 8.46 4.38 17.81
C ILE A 94 8.08 3.26 18.78
N ASP A 95 7.96 3.56 20.08
CA ASP A 95 7.59 2.58 21.11
C ASP A 95 6.20 1.98 20.83
N GLU A 96 5.22 2.81 20.43
CA GLU A 96 3.90 2.34 19.99
C GLU A 96 4.03 1.32 18.84
N LEU A 97 4.78 1.65 17.79
CA LEU A 97 4.97 0.77 16.62
C LEU A 97 5.78 -0.49 16.94
N ILE A 98 6.78 -0.40 17.83
CA ILE A 98 7.55 -1.56 18.30
C ILE A 98 6.62 -2.55 18.99
N ASN A 99 5.75 -2.07 19.88
CA ASN A 99 4.81 -2.90 20.60
C ASN A 99 3.73 -3.49 19.67
N ASP A 100 3.15 -2.65 18.83
CA ASP A 100 2.06 -3.04 17.95
C ASP A 100 2.48 -4.06 16.86
N LEU A 101 3.72 -3.99 16.39
CA LEU A 101 4.25 -4.84 15.33
C LEU A 101 5.21 -5.94 15.84
N ASN A 102 5.30 -6.13 17.15
CA ASN A 102 6.13 -7.15 17.80
C ASN A 102 7.59 -7.09 17.31
N LEU A 103 8.23 -5.89 17.45
CA LEU A 103 9.60 -5.67 17.01
C LEU A 103 10.64 -5.78 18.13
N GLN A 104 10.22 -6.00 19.40
CA GLN A 104 11.05 -5.93 20.60
C GLN A 104 12.32 -6.78 20.51
N ASP A 105 12.17 -8.03 20.04
CA ASP A 105 13.25 -9.02 20.02
C ASP A 105 14.38 -8.70 19.03
N PHE A 106 14.12 -7.78 18.10
CA PHE A 106 15.09 -7.44 17.03
C PHE A 106 15.25 -5.94 16.78
N VAL A 107 14.71 -5.11 17.66
CA VAL A 107 14.79 -3.64 17.52
C VAL A 107 16.24 -3.12 17.46
N ASN A 108 17.16 -3.80 18.14
CA ASN A 108 18.59 -3.49 18.17
C ASN A 108 19.41 -4.26 17.11
N LYS A 109 18.79 -5.14 16.33
CA LYS A 109 19.47 -5.84 15.23
C LYS A 109 19.55 -4.93 14.00
N LYS A 110 20.62 -5.10 13.22
CA LYS A 110 20.74 -4.44 11.92
C LYS A 110 19.69 -4.96 10.96
N THR A 111 19.09 -4.07 10.17
CA THR A 111 18.02 -4.47 9.23
C THR A 111 18.50 -5.45 8.16
N GLY A 112 19.81 -5.47 7.85
CA GLY A 112 20.40 -6.46 6.96
C GLY A 112 20.36 -7.90 7.48
N GLU A 113 20.27 -8.10 8.80
CA GLU A 113 20.30 -9.40 9.48
C GLU A 113 18.90 -9.99 9.72
N LEU A 114 17.85 -9.26 9.35
CA LEU A 114 16.46 -9.64 9.60
C LEU A 114 15.96 -10.65 8.56
N SER A 115 15.04 -11.53 9.00
CA SER A 115 14.28 -12.38 8.10
C SER A 115 13.33 -11.54 7.22
N SER A 116 12.77 -12.12 6.14
CA SER A 116 11.80 -11.47 5.26
C SER A 116 10.59 -10.95 6.04
N GLY A 117 10.00 -11.75 6.91
CA GLY A 117 8.87 -11.37 7.75
C GLY A 117 9.20 -10.25 8.75
N GLN A 118 10.41 -10.28 9.36
CA GLN A 118 10.88 -9.20 10.22
C GLN A 118 11.08 -7.90 9.43
N LYS A 119 11.73 -7.96 8.25
CA LYS A 119 11.90 -6.80 7.37
C LYS A 119 10.57 -6.18 6.96
N ASN A 120 9.57 -7.01 6.64
CA ASN A 120 8.24 -6.54 6.28
C ASN A 120 7.58 -5.78 7.43
N ARG A 121 7.60 -6.32 8.66
CA ARG A 121 7.06 -5.63 9.84
C ARG A 121 7.76 -4.30 10.11
N VAL A 122 9.08 -4.22 9.94
CA VAL A 122 9.83 -2.96 10.07
C VAL A 122 9.48 -1.98 8.95
N SER A 123 9.32 -2.44 7.71
CA SER A 123 8.88 -1.62 6.59
C SER A 123 7.48 -1.04 6.82
N LEU A 124 6.58 -1.85 7.38
CA LEU A 124 5.24 -1.40 7.77
C LEU A 124 5.32 -0.36 8.91
N ALA A 125 6.13 -0.60 9.96
CA ALA A 125 6.37 0.37 11.03
C ALA A 125 6.87 1.71 10.47
N LYS A 126 7.86 1.67 9.58
CA LYS A 126 8.39 2.85 8.89
C LYS A 126 7.30 3.59 8.11
N SER A 127 6.41 2.86 7.44
CA SER A 127 5.35 3.48 6.64
C SER A 127 4.22 4.11 7.48
N LEU A 128 4.15 3.79 8.76
CA LEU A 128 3.18 4.34 9.70
C LEU A 128 3.78 5.37 10.66
N ILE A 129 5.09 5.62 10.59
CA ILE A 129 5.82 6.46 11.56
C ILE A 129 5.30 7.90 11.65
N ASN A 130 4.84 8.46 10.56
CA ASN A 130 4.27 9.80 10.48
C ASN A 130 2.74 9.83 10.64
N LYS A 131 2.10 8.72 11.02
CA LYS A 131 0.63 8.56 11.12
C LYS A 131 -0.07 9.09 9.86
N PRO A 132 0.22 8.51 8.67
CA PRO A 132 -0.24 9.05 7.40
C PRO A 132 -1.77 8.99 7.30
N LYS A 133 -2.35 9.93 6.54
CA LYS A 133 -3.77 9.91 6.14
C LYS A 133 -4.01 9.06 4.89
N LEU A 134 -2.97 8.90 4.06
CA LEU A 134 -3.01 8.08 2.85
C LEU A 134 -1.77 7.18 2.82
N LEU A 135 -2.02 5.88 2.80
CA LEU A 135 -0.98 4.85 2.76
C LEU A 135 -1.06 4.08 1.45
N PHE A 136 0.06 4.02 0.76
CA PHE A 136 0.22 3.15 -0.40
C PHE A 136 0.93 1.88 0.00
N LEU A 137 0.34 0.74 -0.32
CA LEU A 137 0.90 -0.58 -0.06
C LEU A 137 1.06 -1.32 -1.40
N ASP A 138 2.29 -1.65 -1.77
CA ASP A 138 2.57 -2.43 -2.97
C ASP A 138 3.05 -3.82 -2.55
N GLU A 139 2.18 -4.81 -2.70
CA GLU A 139 2.41 -6.21 -2.34
C GLU A 139 2.84 -6.41 -0.87
N PRO A 140 2.13 -5.86 0.12
CA PRO A 140 2.60 -5.81 1.51
C PRO A 140 2.77 -7.17 2.18
N THR A 141 2.13 -8.23 1.68
CA THR A 141 2.27 -9.59 2.21
C THR A 141 2.97 -10.55 1.25
N ALA A 142 3.58 -10.04 0.17
CA ALA A 142 4.29 -10.88 -0.79
C ALA A 142 5.48 -11.61 -0.13
N SER A 143 5.61 -12.88 -0.43
CA SER A 143 6.70 -13.72 0.08
C SER A 143 6.76 -13.86 1.61
N LEU A 144 5.64 -13.63 2.30
CA LEU A 144 5.51 -13.88 3.73
C LEU A 144 4.88 -15.25 3.99
N ASP A 145 5.30 -15.87 5.09
CA ASP A 145 4.61 -17.02 5.62
C ASP A 145 3.15 -16.66 5.95
N PRO A 146 2.20 -17.62 5.83
CA PRO A 146 0.78 -17.37 6.04
C PRO A 146 0.45 -16.64 7.34
N ASP A 147 1.10 -17.04 8.44
CA ASP A 147 0.89 -16.46 9.78
C ASP A 147 1.34 -14.99 9.84
N VAL A 148 2.50 -14.68 9.26
CA VAL A 148 3.00 -13.31 9.21
C VAL A 148 2.13 -12.44 8.32
N GLY A 149 1.69 -12.98 7.18
CA GLY A 149 0.76 -12.30 6.28
C GLY A 149 -0.59 -12.02 6.95
N ASP A 150 -1.10 -12.96 7.73
CA ASP A 150 -2.34 -12.80 8.48
C ASP A 150 -2.21 -11.73 9.57
N PHE A 151 -1.13 -11.76 10.33
CA PHE A 151 -0.80 -10.74 11.32
C PHE A 151 -0.75 -9.32 10.70
N VAL A 152 -0.13 -9.17 9.52
CA VAL A 152 -0.05 -7.87 8.82
C VAL A 152 -1.44 -7.38 8.42
N ARG A 153 -2.30 -8.25 7.89
CA ARG A 153 -3.68 -7.91 7.53
C ARG A 153 -4.51 -7.49 8.74
N GLU A 154 -4.48 -8.28 9.82
CA GLU A 154 -5.16 -7.98 11.07
C GLU A 154 -4.70 -6.64 11.65
N TYR A 155 -3.40 -6.41 11.65
CA TYR A 155 -2.85 -5.15 12.12
C TYR A 155 -3.34 -3.95 11.29
N LEU A 156 -3.34 -4.05 9.96
CA LEU A 156 -3.85 -2.99 9.08
C LEU A 156 -5.34 -2.70 9.31
N GLU A 157 -6.18 -3.72 9.47
CA GLU A 157 -7.59 -3.57 9.82
C GLU A 157 -7.77 -2.83 11.15
N LYS A 158 -7.03 -3.27 12.17
CA LYS A 158 -7.06 -2.68 13.51
C LYS A 158 -6.53 -1.25 13.54
N TYR A 159 -5.45 -1.00 12.82
CA TYR A 159 -4.88 0.35 12.70
C TYR A 159 -5.86 1.29 11.99
N LYS A 160 -6.45 0.86 10.87
CA LYS A 160 -7.45 1.62 10.11
C LYS A 160 -8.69 1.93 10.94
N SER A 161 -9.18 0.97 11.74
CA SER A 161 -10.37 1.18 12.59
C SER A 161 -10.17 2.23 13.70
N LYS A 162 -8.92 2.46 14.10
CA LYS A 162 -8.55 3.42 15.15
C LYS A 162 -8.10 4.79 14.60
N ASN A 163 -7.77 4.86 13.34
CA ASN A 163 -7.19 6.04 12.71
C ASN A 163 -7.94 6.36 11.40
N GLU A 164 -7.99 7.63 11.05
CA GLU A 164 -8.51 8.06 9.74
C GLU A 164 -7.48 7.74 8.65
N LEU A 165 -7.47 6.48 8.19
CA LEU A 165 -6.50 6.00 7.20
C LEU A 165 -7.20 5.57 5.90
N THR A 166 -6.82 6.20 4.82
CA THR A 166 -7.14 5.78 3.45
C THR A 166 -6.00 4.91 2.92
N ILE A 167 -6.31 3.79 2.28
CA ILE A 167 -5.30 2.86 1.77
C ILE A 167 -5.51 2.63 0.27
N LEU A 168 -4.44 2.74 -0.51
CA LEU A 168 -4.35 2.14 -1.84
C LEU A 168 -3.47 0.90 -1.73
N LEU A 169 -4.07 -0.25 -2.00
CA LEU A 169 -3.42 -1.56 -1.94
C LEU A 169 -3.24 -2.12 -3.35
N ALA A 170 -2.00 -2.21 -3.84
CA ALA A 170 -1.68 -3.01 -5.00
C ALA A 170 -1.30 -4.41 -4.54
N SER A 171 -2.04 -5.42 -4.97
CA SER A 171 -1.77 -6.82 -4.62
C SER A 171 -2.25 -7.76 -5.72
N HIS A 172 -1.61 -8.92 -5.79
CA HIS A 172 -2.09 -10.06 -6.58
C HIS A 172 -2.68 -11.17 -5.69
N ASN A 173 -2.65 -11.00 -4.38
CA ASN A 173 -3.25 -11.92 -3.40
C ASN A 173 -4.74 -11.60 -3.23
N MET A 174 -5.60 -12.41 -3.86
CA MET A 174 -7.05 -12.19 -3.86
C MET A 174 -7.65 -12.22 -2.45
N LYS A 175 -7.17 -13.09 -1.55
CA LYS A 175 -7.63 -13.15 -0.15
C LYS A 175 -7.34 -11.86 0.61
N GLU A 176 -6.19 -11.24 0.36
CA GLU A 176 -5.84 -9.94 0.93
C GLU A 176 -6.78 -8.84 0.45
N VAL A 177 -7.04 -8.83 -0.86
CA VAL A 177 -7.94 -7.84 -1.48
C VAL A 177 -9.38 -8.02 -1.01
N GLU A 178 -9.89 -9.24 -0.99
CA GLU A 178 -11.24 -9.54 -0.49
C GLU A 178 -11.44 -9.12 0.97
N ARG A 179 -10.39 -9.27 1.79
CA ARG A 179 -10.44 -8.94 3.21
C ARG A 179 -10.31 -7.43 3.48
N LEU A 180 -9.39 -6.75 2.81
CA LEU A 180 -9.01 -5.38 3.14
C LEU A 180 -9.72 -4.31 2.30
N CYS A 181 -10.15 -4.62 1.07
CA CYS A 181 -10.59 -3.61 0.11
C CYS A 181 -12.11 -3.41 0.11
N ASN A 182 -12.53 -2.15 0.17
CA ASN A 182 -13.92 -1.74 -0.02
C ASN A 182 -14.29 -1.69 -1.50
N TYR A 183 -13.32 -1.28 -2.33
CA TYR A 183 -13.48 -1.08 -3.76
C TYR A 183 -12.26 -1.59 -4.51
N ILE A 184 -12.46 -2.09 -5.71
CA ILE A 184 -11.42 -2.73 -6.52
C ILE A 184 -11.40 -2.07 -7.90
N VAL A 185 -10.21 -1.74 -8.37
CA VAL A 185 -9.92 -1.29 -9.74
C VAL A 185 -9.05 -2.35 -10.41
N MET A 186 -9.56 -2.95 -11.48
CA MET A 186 -8.84 -3.95 -12.25
C MET A 186 -8.15 -3.33 -13.46
N MET A 187 -6.84 -3.50 -13.53
CA MET A 187 -5.99 -2.94 -14.60
C MET A 187 -5.46 -4.03 -15.54
N LYS A 188 -5.38 -3.69 -16.82
CA LYS A 188 -4.72 -4.48 -17.85
C LYS A 188 -4.11 -3.55 -18.90
N ASN A 189 -2.86 -3.76 -19.28
CA ASN A 189 -2.17 -3.00 -20.33
C ASN A 189 -2.26 -1.47 -20.15
N GLY A 190 -2.11 -0.96 -18.92
CA GLY A 190 -2.17 0.47 -18.62
C GLY A 190 -3.58 1.09 -18.63
N SER A 191 -4.64 0.27 -18.69
CA SER A 191 -6.03 0.72 -18.70
C SER A 191 -6.84 0.07 -17.60
N ILE A 192 -7.89 0.75 -17.13
CA ILE A 192 -8.89 0.13 -16.24
C ILE A 192 -9.83 -0.69 -17.13
N VAL A 193 -9.96 -1.97 -16.82
CA VAL A 193 -10.83 -2.91 -17.53
C VAL A 193 -12.14 -3.16 -16.81
N ASP A 194 -12.13 -3.05 -15.47
CA ASP A 194 -13.34 -3.09 -14.64
C ASP A 194 -13.09 -2.49 -13.27
N GLN A 195 -14.17 -2.10 -12.57
CA GLN A 195 -14.08 -1.58 -11.21
C GLN A 195 -15.40 -1.75 -10.46
N GLY A 196 -15.31 -1.93 -9.15
CA GLY A 196 -16.49 -2.12 -8.29
C GLY A 196 -16.15 -2.70 -6.94
N THR A 197 -17.16 -2.99 -6.13
CA THR A 197 -16.97 -3.80 -4.92
C THR A 197 -16.69 -5.24 -5.31
N CYS A 198 -16.02 -6.01 -4.44
CA CYS A 198 -15.73 -7.43 -4.65
C CYS A 198 -17.01 -8.20 -5.10
N LYS A 199 -18.11 -8.02 -4.37
CA LYS A 199 -19.38 -8.67 -4.66
C LYS A 199 -19.92 -8.32 -6.07
N LYS A 200 -19.95 -7.03 -6.42
CA LYS A 200 -20.44 -6.59 -7.74
C LYS A 200 -19.59 -7.14 -8.89
N LEU A 201 -18.27 -7.22 -8.71
CA LEU A 201 -17.38 -7.77 -9.74
C LEU A 201 -17.61 -9.28 -9.93
N ILE A 202 -17.74 -10.05 -8.85
CA ILE A 202 -18.04 -11.48 -8.89
C ILE A 202 -19.37 -11.73 -9.61
N GLU A 203 -20.43 -11.03 -9.23
CA GLU A 203 -21.77 -11.15 -9.83
C GLU A 203 -21.75 -10.77 -11.31
N LYS A 204 -21.16 -9.63 -11.68
CA LYS A 204 -21.06 -9.14 -13.07
C LYS A 204 -20.40 -10.13 -14.01
N HIS A 205 -19.37 -10.82 -13.53
CA HIS A 205 -18.63 -11.79 -14.33
C HIS A 205 -19.17 -13.23 -14.24
N GLY A 206 -20.22 -13.48 -13.42
CA GLY A 206 -20.81 -14.79 -13.21
C GLY A 206 -19.79 -15.80 -12.68
N ARG A 207 -19.03 -15.42 -11.63
CA ARG A 207 -17.99 -16.24 -11.01
C ARG A 207 -18.32 -16.50 -9.54
N ASN A 208 -17.58 -17.44 -8.92
CA ASN A 208 -17.81 -17.81 -7.52
C ASN A 208 -16.95 -16.99 -6.55
N ASN A 209 -15.81 -16.44 -7.03
CA ASN A 209 -14.85 -15.68 -6.21
C ASN A 209 -14.09 -14.66 -7.06
N LEU A 210 -13.33 -13.81 -6.38
CA LEU A 210 -12.54 -12.76 -7.01
C LEU A 210 -11.40 -13.31 -7.88
N GLU A 211 -10.81 -14.45 -7.49
CA GLU A 211 -9.71 -15.08 -8.22
C GLU A 211 -10.17 -15.56 -9.60
N GLU A 212 -11.31 -16.24 -9.68
CA GLU A 212 -11.91 -16.64 -10.96
C GLU A 212 -12.28 -15.45 -11.83
N THR A 213 -12.80 -14.38 -11.20
CA THR A 213 -13.11 -13.12 -11.88
C THR A 213 -11.87 -12.49 -12.48
N PHE A 214 -10.81 -12.38 -11.68
CA PHE A 214 -9.52 -11.85 -12.12
C PHE A 214 -8.92 -12.68 -13.26
N LEU A 215 -8.90 -14.01 -13.15
CA LEU A 215 -8.39 -14.90 -14.19
C LEU A 215 -9.17 -14.76 -15.52
N LYS A 216 -10.49 -14.62 -15.45
CA LYS A 216 -11.32 -14.35 -16.63
C LYS A 216 -10.89 -13.06 -17.32
N ILE A 217 -10.77 -11.98 -16.58
CA ILE A 217 -10.37 -10.66 -17.09
C ILE A 217 -8.94 -10.68 -17.63
N ALA A 218 -8.02 -11.30 -16.90
CA ALA A 218 -6.61 -11.39 -17.29
C ALA A 218 -6.43 -12.17 -18.61
N ARG A 219 -7.23 -13.25 -18.82
CA ARG A 219 -7.16 -14.14 -19.99
C ARG A 219 -8.02 -13.66 -21.18
N SER A 220 -9.01 -12.79 -20.96
CA SER A 220 -9.80 -12.25 -22.07
C SER A 220 -8.85 -11.57 -23.08
N LYS A 221 -8.95 -11.93 -24.37
CA LYS A 221 -8.27 -11.17 -25.44
C LYS A 221 -8.84 -9.76 -25.44
N ASN A 222 -7.99 -8.76 -25.67
CA ASN A 222 -8.46 -7.37 -25.81
C ASN A 222 -9.50 -7.33 -26.93
N GLU A 223 -10.78 -7.13 -26.59
CA GLU A 223 -11.84 -6.77 -27.55
C GLU A 223 -11.81 -5.26 -27.82
N LEU A 224 -10.60 -4.68 -27.89
CA LEU A 224 -10.38 -3.29 -28.26
C LEU A 224 -9.29 -3.26 -29.33
N GLU A 225 -9.61 -3.79 -30.52
CA GLU A 225 -9.07 -3.36 -31.80
C GLU A 225 -10.16 -2.64 -32.58
#